data_09537209e00de3d158dd7da76d865ee8
#
_entry.id   09537209e00de3d158dd7da76d865ee8
#
_cell.length_a   1.000
_cell.length_b   1.000
_cell.length_c   1.000
_cell.angle_alpha   90.00
_cell.angle_beta   90.00
_cell.angle_gamma   90.00
#
_symmetry.space_group_name_H-M   'P 1'
#
loop_
_entity.id
_entity.type
_entity.pdbx_description
1 polymer ?
#
loop_
_entity_poly.entity_id
_entity_poly.type
_entity_poly.pdbx_seq_one_letter_code
_entity_poly.pdbx_strand_id
1 'polypeptide(L)'
;MITIGINGFGRIGRALTRINLRHKKYRIVAVNDIDEDIHNHAYLLKYDTTYGKLRDDKVEVEGDQIKVNGQTIKVFREREIKEVPWDEMGVDVVIEASGVLQNVRQAHKIINGSVKKVIVTHAPNEGIDFSYMYGVNSDQYDKTSHHVISSSICDANALGPFFTLIDREFGVEAGEVTTLHPWLSYQNLLDGTLKSVSSPGHLWRDYALGRSSIGSLIPKETTLCNAMQKVLPDSIEKLHASSFRTPTSIVSSIDGVFLLEKSTTIDEVNKALRDYTQQYPGVLKLDDRSLISIDYLGNENAAVVDLRWLHVNKGKMLKFVLWYDNEWGYSSRVYHIVSRLI
;
A
#
# COMPACT_ATOMS: atom_id res chain seq x y z
N MET A 1 -12.34 -16.55 13.87
CA MET A 1 -11.26 -15.58 13.58
C MET A 1 -10.77 -15.88 12.18
N ILE A 2 -10.72 -14.88 11.29
CA ILE A 2 -10.28 -15.08 9.91
C ILE A 2 -8.83 -15.54 9.87
N THR A 3 -8.56 -16.56 9.06
CA THR A 3 -7.23 -17.16 8.89
C THR A 3 -6.59 -16.64 7.61
N ILE A 4 -5.34 -16.17 7.71
CA ILE A 4 -4.61 -15.53 6.61
C ILE A 4 -3.39 -16.35 6.22
N GLY A 5 -3.19 -16.50 4.90
CA GLY A 5 -1.93 -16.87 4.28
C GLY A 5 -1.30 -15.66 3.57
N ILE A 6 0.02 -15.56 3.55
CA ILE A 6 0.73 -14.47 2.88
C ILE A 6 1.68 -15.07 1.85
N ASN A 7 1.49 -14.71 0.57
CA ASN A 7 2.39 -15.06 -0.52
C ASN A 7 3.35 -13.89 -0.79
N GLY A 8 4.63 -14.07 -0.49
CA GLY A 8 5.65 -13.03 -0.45
C GLY A 8 5.89 -12.48 0.95
N PHE A 9 7.01 -12.85 1.58
CA PHE A 9 7.36 -12.43 2.94
C PHE A 9 8.41 -11.32 2.94
N GLY A 10 8.31 -10.43 1.92
CA GLY A 10 9.10 -9.22 1.77
C GLY A 10 8.68 -8.10 2.75
N ARG A 11 8.90 -6.83 2.36
CA ARG A 11 8.57 -5.66 3.19
C ARG A 11 7.09 -5.63 3.60
N ILE A 12 6.17 -5.82 2.65
CA ILE A 12 4.71 -5.77 2.90
C ILE A 12 4.26 -6.97 3.73
N GLY A 13 4.69 -8.20 3.40
CA GLY A 13 4.31 -9.39 4.16
C GLY A 13 4.74 -9.33 5.62
N ARG A 14 5.96 -8.85 5.88
CA ARG A 14 6.45 -8.65 7.26
C ARG A 14 5.75 -7.49 7.99
N ALA A 15 5.45 -6.38 7.29
CA ALA A 15 4.68 -5.29 7.87
C ALA A 15 3.28 -5.75 8.30
N LEU A 16 2.58 -6.50 7.45
CA LEU A 16 1.28 -7.12 7.77
C LEU A 16 1.35 -8.02 9.01
N THR A 17 2.40 -8.84 9.10
CA THR A 17 2.61 -9.71 10.28
C THR A 17 2.82 -8.88 11.54
N ARG A 18 3.64 -7.83 11.48
CA ARG A 18 3.89 -6.92 12.62
C ARG A 18 2.65 -6.13 13.02
N ILE A 19 1.84 -5.69 12.06
CA ILE A 19 0.54 -5.03 12.31
C ILE A 19 -0.39 -6.01 13.01
N ASN A 20 -0.44 -7.26 12.55
CA ASN A 20 -1.28 -8.28 13.20
C ASN A 20 -0.83 -8.60 14.63
N LEU A 21 0.48 -8.55 14.95
CA LEU A 21 0.96 -8.70 16.33
C LEU A 21 0.44 -7.59 17.25
N ARG A 22 0.25 -6.38 16.74
CA ARG A 22 -0.33 -5.26 17.50
C ARG A 22 -1.84 -5.42 17.69
N HIS A 23 -2.58 -5.67 16.58
CA HIS A 23 -4.04 -5.66 16.58
C HIS A 23 -4.67 -7.01 16.91
N LYS A 24 -3.98 -8.13 16.67
CA LYS A 24 -4.41 -9.52 16.95
C LYS A 24 -5.80 -9.87 16.41
N LYS A 25 -6.17 -9.29 15.26
CA LYS A 25 -7.50 -9.44 14.67
C LYS A 25 -7.64 -10.73 13.86
N TYR A 26 -6.53 -11.21 13.29
CA TYR A 26 -6.48 -12.36 12.39
C TYR A 26 -5.48 -13.41 12.88
N ARG A 27 -5.58 -14.61 12.34
CA ARG A 27 -4.61 -15.67 12.54
C ARG A 27 -3.80 -15.87 11.27
N ILE A 28 -2.52 -15.47 11.26
CA ILE A 28 -1.60 -15.77 10.17
C ILE A 28 -1.03 -17.16 10.43
N VAL A 29 -1.30 -18.12 9.52
CA VAL A 29 -0.92 -19.53 9.70
C VAL A 29 0.15 -19.99 8.72
N ALA A 30 0.26 -19.31 7.58
CA ALA A 30 1.18 -19.68 6.51
C ALA A 30 1.77 -18.45 5.84
N VAL A 31 3.04 -18.53 5.50
CA VAL A 31 3.73 -17.61 4.60
C VAL A 31 4.43 -18.41 3.52
N ASN A 32 4.54 -17.86 2.33
CA ASN A 32 5.29 -18.41 1.23
C ASN A 32 6.30 -17.40 0.72
N ASP A 33 7.55 -17.79 0.53
CA ASP A 33 8.57 -16.96 -0.10
C ASP A 33 9.61 -17.84 -0.79
N ILE A 34 10.22 -17.36 -1.87
CA ILE A 34 11.22 -18.11 -2.63
C ILE A 34 12.60 -18.16 -1.98
N ASP A 35 12.85 -17.31 -0.97
CA ASP A 35 14.08 -17.39 -0.16
C ASP A 35 14.02 -18.66 0.71
N GLU A 36 15.06 -19.49 0.59
CA GLU A 36 15.11 -20.79 1.25
C GLU A 36 15.46 -20.68 2.74
N ASP A 37 16.07 -19.56 3.18
CA ASP A 37 16.56 -19.39 4.54
C ASP A 37 15.47 -18.86 5.49
N ILE A 38 14.80 -19.78 6.17
CA ILE A 38 13.79 -19.47 7.18
C ILE A 38 14.35 -18.65 8.35
N HIS A 39 15.64 -18.84 8.69
CA HIS A 39 16.28 -18.07 9.78
C HIS A 39 16.43 -16.61 9.37
N ASN A 40 16.70 -16.33 8.08
CA ASN A 40 16.72 -14.98 7.54
C ASN A 40 15.34 -14.34 7.60
N HIS A 41 14.28 -15.07 7.24
CA HIS A 41 12.90 -14.57 7.39
C HIS A 41 12.55 -14.21 8.84
N ALA A 42 12.89 -15.08 9.79
CA ALA A 42 12.67 -14.81 11.22
C ALA A 42 13.50 -13.62 11.71
N TYR A 43 14.76 -13.52 11.28
CA TYR A 43 15.65 -12.41 11.57
C TYR A 43 15.07 -11.08 11.06
N LEU A 44 14.66 -11.01 9.79
CA LEU A 44 14.08 -9.81 9.18
C LEU A 44 12.69 -9.47 9.72
N LEU A 45 11.93 -10.45 10.22
CA LEU A 45 10.70 -10.17 10.96
C LEU A 45 11.00 -9.50 12.29
N LYS A 46 12.05 -9.96 12.99
CA LYS A 46 12.44 -9.47 14.32
C LYS A 46 13.15 -8.11 14.26
N TYR A 47 14.04 -7.93 13.28
CA TYR A 47 14.87 -6.74 13.13
C TYR A 47 14.53 -6.02 11.85
N ASP A 48 14.12 -4.80 11.94
CA ASP A 48 13.80 -3.95 10.80
C ASP A 48 14.45 -2.58 11.00
N THR A 49 15.23 -2.13 10.02
CA THR A 49 15.96 -0.86 10.12
C THR A 49 15.01 0.33 10.20
N THR A 50 13.86 0.24 9.51
CA THR A 50 12.87 1.32 9.45
C THR A 50 11.95 1.32 10.67
N TYR A 51 11.36 0.16 10.99
CA TYR A 51 10.34 0.04 12.06
C TYR A 51 10.90 -0.48 13.38
N GLY A 52 12.21 -0.68 13.46
CA GLY A 52 12.87 -1.11 14.67
C GLY A 52 12.68 -2.59 14.99
N LYS A 53 13.17 -2.95 16.15
CA LYS A 53 13.15 -4.33 16.66
C LYS A 53 11.81 -4.64 17.33
N LEU A 54 11.28 -5.84 17.09
CA LEU A 54 10.23 -6.43 17.93
C LEU A 54 10.85 -6.80 19.29
N ARG A 55 10.64 -5.94 20.30
CA ARG A 55 11.36 -6.06 21.60
C ARG A 55 10.73 -7.11 22.51
N ASP A 56 9.41 -7.10 22.59
CA ASP A 56 8.64 -7.92 23.52
C ASP A 56 8.15 -9.23 22.88
N ASP A 57 8.39 -9.40 21.58
CA ASP A 57 7.96 -10.56 20.84
C ASP A 57 9.08 -11.60 20.74
N LYS A 58 8.75 -12.83 21.13
CA LYS A 58 9.62 -13.98 20.99
C LYS A 58 9.47 -14.55 19.58
N VAL A 59 10.52 -14.41 18.76
CA VAL A 59 10.57 -14.96 17.40
C VAL A 59 11.57 -16.10 17.37
N GLU A 60 11.11 -17.30 17.06
CA GLU A 60 11.90 -18.53 17.02
C GLU A 60 11.63 -19.30 15.72
N VAL A 61 12.60 -20.13 15.34
CA VAL A 61 12.45 -21.06 14.19
C VAL A 61 12.46 -22.48 14.73
N GLU A 62 11.50 -23.29 14.29
CA GLU A 62 11.42 -24.72 14.59
C GLU A 62 11.03 -25.49 13.33
N GLY A 63 12.01 -26.22 12.75
CA GLY A 63 11.84 -26.87 11.46
C GLY A 63 11.51 -25.86 10.36
N ASP A 64 10.35 -26.03 9.74
CA ASP A 64 9.83 -25.15 8.66
C ASP A 64 8.77 -24.15 9.17
N GLN A 65 8.86 -23.77 10.44
CA GLN A 65 7.91 -22.89 11.12
C GLN A 65 8.62 -21.72 11.78
N ILE A 66 8.03 -20.54 11.68
CA ILE A 66 8.36 -19.39 12.50
C ILE A 66 7.33 -19.32 13.61
N LYS A 67 7.80 -19.32 14.87
CA LYS A 67 6.95 -19.12 16.05
C LYS A 67 7.08 -17.69 16.55
N VAL A 68 5.96 -17.00 16.65
CA VAL A 68 5.91 -15.65 17.23
C VAL A 68 4.96 -15.66 18.43
N ASN A 69 5.49 -15.46 19.64
CA ASN A 69 4.72 -15.53 20.90
C ASN A 69 3.89 -16.81 21.04
N GLY A 70 4.43 -17.94 20.58
CA GLY A 70 3.75 -19.23 20.61
C GLY A 70 2.77 -19.47 19.44
N GLN A 71 2.46 -18.46 18.64
CA GLN A 71 1.71 -18.64 17.41
C GLN A 71 2.63 -19.19 16.32
N THR A 72 2.23 -20.30 15.70
CA THR A 72 3.00 -20.95 14.65
C THR A 72 2.57 -20.47 13.27
N ILE A 73 3.56 -20.12 12.45
CA ILE A 73 3.42 -19.73 11.04
C ILE A 73 4.24 -20.73 10.21
N LYS A 74 3.59 -21.52 9.37
CA LYS A 74 4.25 -22.45 8.45
C LYS A 74 4.90 -21.66 7.32
N VAL A 75 6.11 -22.02 6.93
CA VAL A 75 6.84 -21.39 5.82
C VAL A 75 6.93 -22.35 4.64
N PHE A 76 6.40 -21.92 3.50
CA PHE A 76 6.49 -22.59 2.22
C PHE A 76 7.52 -21.90 1.32
N ARG A 77 8.00 -22.58 0.25
CA ARG A 77 9.04 -22.09 -0.66
C ARG A 77 8.67 -22.29 -2.12
N GLU A 78 7.37 -22.19 -2.40
CA GLU A 78 6.85 -22.42 -3.73
C GLU A 78 6.99 -21.18 -4.62
N ARG A 79 7.36 -21.38 -5.88
CA ARG A 79 7.47 -20.30 -6.86
C ARG A 79 6.12 -19.79 -7.33
N GLU A 80 5.15 -20.66 -7.42
CA GLU A 80 3.82 -20.38 -7.90
C GLU A 80 2.81 -20.45 -6.76
N ILE A 81 1.96 -19.44 -6.63
CA ILE A 81 0.94 -19.34 -5.56
C ILE A 81 0.02 -20.56 -5.51
N LYS A 82 -0.23 -21.21 -6.66
CA LYS A 82 -1.11 -22.39 -6.78
C LYS A 82 -0.49 -23.69 -6.21
N GLU A 83 0.82 -23.74 -6.04
CA GLU A 83 1.53 -24.91 -5.50
C GLU A 83 1.53 -24.91 -3.96
N VAL A 84 1.18 -23.80 -3.33
CA VAL A 84 1.08 -23.71 -1.87
C VAL A 84 -0.25 -24.31 -1.41
N PRO A 85 -0.24 -25.23 -0.42
CA PRO A 85 -1.45 -25.93 0.03
C PRO A 85 -2.28 -25.07 1.01
N TRP A 86 -2.79 -23.93 0.52
CA TRP A 86 -3.54 -22.95 1.34
C TRP A 86 -4.78 -23.56 1.99
N ASP A 87 -5.48 -24.44 1.27
CA ASP A 87 -6.70 -25.09 1.75
C ASP A 87 -6.40 -26.03 2.93
N GLU A 88 -5.33 -26.84 2.84
CA GLU A 88 -4.89 -27.73 3.92
C GLU A 88 -4.51 -26.96 5.19
N MET A 89 -4.06 -25.72 5.04
CA MET A 89 -3.76 -24.82 6.15
C MET A 89 -5.00 -24.12 6.71
N GLY A 90 -6.19 -24.32 6.13
CA GLY A 90 -7.44 -23.69 6.52
C GLY A 90 -7.42 -22.18 6.34
N VAL A 91 -6.78 -21.69 5.28
CA VAL A 91 -6.66 -20.25 4.97
C VAL A 91 -7.98 -19.75 4.39
N ASP A 92 -8.55 -18.70 4.98
CA ASP A 92 -9.74 -17.99 4.44
C ASP A 92 -9.36 -16.96 3.37
N VAL A 93 -8.25 -16.24 3.61
CA VAL A 93 -7.77 -15.16 2.73
C VAL A 93 -6.29 -15.31 2.46
N VAL A 94 -5.91 -15.30 1.20
CA VAL A 94 -4.50 -15.20 0.80
C VAL A 94 -4.17 -13.75 0.44
N ILE A 95 -3.11 -13.19 1.01
CA ILE A 95 -2.58 -11.89 0.64
C ILE A 95 -1.41 -12.11 -0.32
N GLU A 96 -1.59 -11.74 -1.59
CA GLU A 96 -0.56 -11.79 -2.63
C GLU A 96 0.32 -10.55 -2.55
N ALA A 97 1.49 -10.71 -1.94
CA ALA A 97 2.48 -9.65 -1.67
C ALA A 97 3.85 -9.94 -2.31
N SER A 98 3.93 -10.89 -3.25
CA SER A 98 5.17 -11.21 -3.96
C SER A 98 5.53 -10.18 -5.04
N GLY A 99 4.55 -9.43 -5.54
CA GLY A 99 4.70 -8.52 -6.68
C GLY A 99 4.86 -9.24 -8.03
N VAL A 100 4.66 -10.55 -8.08
CA VAL A 100 4.84 -11.38 -9.28
C VAL A 100 3.51 -11.49 -10.03
N LEU A 101 3.42 -10.92 -11.25
CA LEU A 101 2.20 -10.92 -12.06
C LEU A 101 1.69 -12.34 -12.36
N GLN A 102 2.58 -13.32 -12.51
CA GLN A 102 2.20 -14.70 -12.74
C GLN A 102 1.37 -15.28 -11.58
N ASN A 103 1.67 -14.90 -10.33
CA ASN A 103 0.88 -15.30 -9.17
C ASN A 103 -0.52 -14.69 -9.20
N VAL A 104 -0.65 -13.44 -9.65
CA VAL A 104 -1.97 -12.81 -9.84
C VAL A 104 -2.80 -13.55 -10.89
N ARG A 105 -2.20 -13.90 -12.04
CA ARG A 105 -2.87 -14.69 -13.09
C ARG A 105 -3.36 -16.06 -12.63
N GLN A 106 -2.73 -16.59 -11.59
CA GLN A 106 -3.08 -17.90 -11.00
C GLN A 106 -3.99 -17.77 -9.78
N ALA A 107 -4.25 -16.56 -9.29
CA ALA A 107 -4.96 -16.34 -8.03
C ALA A 107 -6.36 -16.99 -8.00
N HIS A 108 -7.09 -16.99 -9.11
CA HIS A 108 -8.38 -17.69 -9.20
C HIS A 108 -8.29 -19.22 -9.00
N LYS A 109 -7.13 -19.83 -9.30
CA LYS A 109 -6.97 -21.28 -9.17
C LYS A 109 -6.92 -21.75 -7.72
N ILE A 110 -6.63 -20.85 -6.79
CA ILE A 110 -6.58 -21.15 -5.35
C ILE A 110 -7.89 -20.79 -4.63
N ILE A 111 -8.87 -20.22 -5.34
CA ILE A 111 -10.21 -19.97 -4.79
C ILE A 111 -10.99 -21.28 -4.80
N ASN A 112 -10.72 -22.11 -3.79
CA ASN A 112 -11.36 -23.39 -3.57
C ASN A 112 -11.29 -23.75 -2.08
N GLY A 113 -12.05 -24.76 -1.66
CA GLY A 113 -12.04 -25.22 -0.27
C GLY A 113 -12.22 -24.11 0.75
N SER A 114 -11.19 -23.88 1.57
CA SER A 114 -11.20 -22.83 2.61
C SER A 114 -10.97 -21.43 2.06
N VAL A 115 -10.20 -21.29 0.94
CA VAL A 115 -9.79 -19.98 0.41
C VAL A 115 -10.98 -19.29 -0.28
N LYS A 116 -11.41 -18.18 0.26
CA LYS A 116 -12.57 -17.39 -0.22
C LYS A 116 -12.14 -16.19 -1.05
N LYS A 117 -11.00 -15.57 -0.70
CA LYS A 117 -10.53 -14.33 -1.31
C LYS A 117 -9.00 -14.33 -1.46
N VAL A 118 -8.55 -13.66 -2.51
CA VAL A 118 -7.14 -13.25 -2.66
C VAL A 118 -7.08 -11.72 -2.70
N ILE A 119 -6.22 -11.13 -1.88
CA ILE A 119 -5.97 -9.68 -1.87
C ILE A 119 -4.60 -9.44 -2.49
N VAL A 120 -4.57 -8.75 -3.62
CA VAL A 120 -3.35 -8.41 -4.36
C VAL A 120 -2.85 -7.04 -3.90
N THR A 121 -1.57 -6.95 -3.50
CA THR A 121 -0.98 -5.73 -2.92
C THR A 121 -0.33 -4.80 -3.96
N HIS A 122 -0.81 -4.81 -5.17
CA HIS A 122 -0.46 -3.88 -6.25
C HIS A 122 -1.63 -3.74 -7.22
N ALA A 123 -1.51 -2.90 -8.25
CA ALA A 123 -2.57 -2.61 -9.22
C ALA A 123 -2.29 -3.24 -10.59
N PRO A 124 -2.40 -4.57 -10.77
CA PRO A 124 -2.15 -5.23 -12.03
C PRO A 124 -3.23 -4.84 -13.08
N ASN A 125 -2.90 -5.00 -14.36
CA ASN A 125 -3.85 -4.74 -15.44
C ASN A 125 -4.77 -5.93 -15.75
N GLU A 126 -4.52 -7.07 -15.15
CA GLU A 126 -5.24 -8.32 -15.40
C GLU A 126 -5.24 -9.24 -14.16
N GLY A 127 -6.10 -10.24 -14.17
CA GLY A 127 -6.14 -11.29 -13.14
C GLY A 127 -6.83 -10.89 -11.84
N ILE A 128 -7.51 -9.76 -11.82
CA ILE A 128 -8.32 -9.26 -10.69
C ILE A 128 -9.78 -9.07 -11.11
N ASP A 129 -10.71 -9.22 -10.17
CA ASP A 129 -12.13 -8.97 -10.38
C ASP A 129 -12.49 -7.52 -10.05
N PHE A 130 -11.83 -6.95 -9.06
CA PHE A 130 -12.14 -5.61 -8.56
C PHE A 130 -10.92 -4.92 -7.94
N SER A 131 -10.79 -3.61 -8.15
CA SER A 131 -9.85 -2.75 -7.41
C SER A 131 -10.60 -2.07 -6.29
N TYR A 132 -10.32 -2.45 -5.05
CA TYR A 132 -11.04 -1.99 -3.87
C TYR A 132 -10.28 -0.91 -3.10
N MET A 133 -10.96 0.18 -2.78
CA MET A 133 -10.43 1.23 -1.91
C MET A 133 -11.50 1.70 -0.92
N TYR A 134 -11.29 1.44 0.37
CA TYR A 134 -12.26 1.82 1.40
C TYR A 134 -12.40 3.35 1.51
N GLY A 135 -13.64 3.81 1.49
CA GLY A 135 -13.99 5.24 1.48
C GLY A 135 -14.02 5.86 0.07
N VAL A 136 -13.72 5.09 -0.97
CA VAL A 136 -13.74 5.54 -2.37
C VAL A 136 -14.81 4.80 -3.17
N ASN A 137 -14.67 3.48 -3.33
CA ASN A 137 -15.57 2.65 -4.14
C ASN A 137 -16.07 1.39 -3.40
N SER A 138 -16.07 1.42 -2.08
CA SER A 138 -16.44 0.27 -1.26
C SER A 138 -17.90 -0.17 -1.39
N ASP A 139 -18.77 0.71 -1.83
CA ASP A 139 -20.19 0.46 -2.13
C ASP A 139 -20.42 -0.33 -3.43
N GLN A 140 -19.43 -0.33 -4.33
CA GLN A 140 -19.46 -1.07 -5.60
C GLN A 140 -18.94 -2.52 -5.44
N TYR A 141 -18.42 -2.87 -4.27
CA TYR A 141 -17.87 -4.20 -4.01
C TYR A 141 -18.97 -5.23 -3.80
N ASP A 142 -18.91 -6.30 -4.58
CA ASP A 142 -19.80 -7.47 -4.42
C ASP A 142 -19.00 -8.67 -3.88
N LYS A 143 -19.36 -9.10 -2.68
CA LYS A 143 -18.71 -10.25 -2.00
C LYS A 143 -18.90 -11.57 -2.74
N THR A 144 -19.95 -11.69 -3.54
CA THR A 144 -20.32 -12.96 -4.19
C THR A 144 -19.63 -13.17 -5.52
N SER A 145 -19.25 -12.10 -6.21
CA SER A 145 -18.63 -12.13 -7.52
C SER A 145 -17.15 -11.73 -7.54
N HIS A 146 -16.72 -10.88 -6.59
CA HIS A 146 -15.34 -10.41 -6.54
C HIS A 146 -14.51 -11.28 -5.59
N HIS A 147 -13.64 -12.13 -6.12
CA HIS A 147 -12.81 -13.07 -5.36
C HIS A 147 -11.33 -12.67 -5.33
N VAL A 148 -10.79 -12.15 -6.43
CA VAL A 148 -9.42 -11.65 -6.52
C VAL A 148 -9.46 -10.13 -6.55
N ILE A 149 -9.04 -9.50 -5.47
CA ILE A 149 -9.22 -8.07 -5.22
C ILE A 149 -7.86 -7.37 -5.15
N SER A 150 -7.65 -6.34 -5.97
CA SER A 150 -6.51 -5.44 -5.80
C SER A 150 -6.79 -4.40 -4.73
N SER A 151 -5.85 -4.20 -3.81
CA SER A 151 -5.85 -3.09 -2.86
C SER A 151 -5.18 -1.82 -3.43
N SER A 152 -4.99 -1.76 -4.77
CA SER A 152 -4.32 -0.66 -5.46
C SER A 152 -2.84 -0.48 -5.01
N ILE A 153 -2.31 0.73 -5.08
CA ILE A 153 -0.94 1.08 -4.67
C ILE A 153 -0.96 2.13 -3.55
N CYS A 154 0.16 2.31 -2.87
CA CYS A 154 0.29 3.25 -1.75
C CYS A 154 -0.12 4.68 -2.12
N ASP A 155 0.39 5.19 -3.26
CA ASP A 155 0.12 6.56 -3.72
C ASP A 155 -1.38 6.77 -4.02
N ALA A 156 -2.03 5.79 -4.66
CA ALA A 156 -3.46 5.86 -4.96
C ALA A 156 -4.31 5.75 -3.68
N ASN A 157 -3.91 4.92 -2.70
CA ASN A 157 -4.57 4.87 -1.41
C ASN A 157 -4.45 6.19 -0.64
N ALA A 158 -3.35 6.92 -0.82
CA ALA A 158 -3.17 8.23 -0.18
C ALA A 158 -4.00 9.33 -0.87
N LEU A 159 -3.99 9.39 -2.20
CA LEU A 159 -4.68 10.42 -2.96
C LEU A 159 -6.18 10.16 -3.12
N GLY A 160 -6.56 8.90 -3.37
CA GLY A 160 -7.92 8.52 -3.76
C GLY A 160 -9.01 9.02 -2.82
N PRO A 161 -8.91 8.80 -1.51
CA PRO A 161 -9.88 9.30 -0.55
C PRO A 161 -9.99 10.82 -0.53
N PHE A 162 -8.85 11.52 -0.59
CA PHE A 162 -8.82 12.99 -0.63
C PHE A 162 -9.44 13.50 -1.94
N PHE A 163 -9.03 12.95 -3.08
CA PHE A 163 -9.58 13.30 -4.38
C PHE A 163 -11.10 13.08 -4.43
N THR A 164 -11.56 11.88 -4.01
CA THR A 164 -13.00 11.54 -4.00
C THR A 164 -13.83 12.53 -3.20
N LEU A 165 -13.33 12.92 -2.02
CA LEU A 165 -13.99 13.92 -1.20
C LEU A 165 -14.08 15.27 -1.91
N ILE A 166 -12.95 15.78 -2.41
CA ILE A 166 -12.87 17.11 -3.02
C ILE A 166 -13.69 17.16 -4.32
N ASP A 167 -13.61 16.11 -5.15
CA ASP A 167 -14.36 16.03 -6.39
C ASP A 167 -15.89 15.98 -6.14
N ARG A 168 -16.32 15.20 -5.15
CA ARG A 168 -17.74 15.10 -4.77
C ARG A 168 -18.33 16.42 -4.27
N GLU A 169 -17.60 17.13 -3.41
CA GLU A 169 -18.12 18.35 -2.75
C GLU A 169 -17.98 19.59 -3.64
N PHE A 170 -16.85 19.73 -4.32
CA PHE A 170 -16.48 20.96 -5.01
C PHE A 170 -16.30 20.80 -6.52
N GLY A 171 -16.23 19.57 -7.03
CA GLY A 171 -15.82 19.26 -8.39
C GLY A 171 -14.32 19.54 -8.61
N VAL A 172 -13.63 18.63 -9.25
CA VAL A 172 -12.24 18.84 -9.71
C VAL A 172 -12.28 18.97 -11.23
N GLU A 173 -11.92 20.14 -11.74
CA GLU A 173 -11.79 20.40 -13.17
C GLU A 173 -10.46 19.87 -13.71
N ALA A 174 -9.37 20.11 -12.98
CA ALA A 174 -8.03 19.63 -13.28
C ALA A 174 -7.17 19.53 -12.02
N GLY A 175 -6.18 18.62 -12.03
CA GLY A 175 -5.27 18.45 -10.91
C GLY A 175 -3.86 18.05 -11.35
N GLU A 176 -2.86 18.72 -10.77
CA GLU A 176 -1.45 18.39 -10.88
C GLU A 176 -0.93 17.91 -9.54
N VAL A 177 -0.34 16.72 -9.53
CA VAL A 177 0.21 16.14 -8.31
C VAL A 177 1.64 15.66 -8.52
N THR A 178 2.48 15.87 -7.52
CA THR A 178 3.84 15.35 -7.48
C THR A 178 4.01 14.46 -6.26
N THR A 179 4.41 13.20 -6.47
CA THR A 179 4.76 12.32 -5.37
C THR A 179 6.25 12.44 -5.06
N LEU A 180 6.58 12.65 -3.79
CA LEU A 180 7.92 12.56 -3.23
C LEU A 180 8.03 11.22 -2.52
N HIS A 181 8.68 10.25 -3.16
CA HIS A 181 8.65 8.86 -2.72
C HIS A 181 10.06 8.39 -2.31
N PRO A 182 10.24 7.77 -1.13
CA PRO A 182 11.50 7.18 -0.72
C PRO A 182 12.06 6.21 -1.76
N TRP A 183 13.36 5.93 -1.67
CA TRP A 183 13.97 4.84 -2.45
C TRP A 183 13.31 3.49 -2.15
N LEU A 184 13.41 2.58 -3.10
CA LEU A 184 12.93 1.21 -2.97
C LEU A 184 14.10 0.23 -3.14
N SER A 185 13.92 -1.01 -2.65
CA SER A 185 14.96 -2.04 -2.60
C SER A 185 15.63 -2.37 -3.94
N TYR A 186 14.99 -2.08 -5.06
CA TYR A 186 15.50 -2.33 -6.40
C TYR A 186 16.32 -1.17 -6.99
N GLN A 187 16.43 -0.03 -6.30
CA GLN A 187 17.22 1.10 -6.78
C GLN A 187 18.70 0.94 -6.44
N ASN A 188 19.55 1.49 -7.30
CA ASN A 188 20.97 1.43 -7.12
C ASN A 188 21.44 2.37 -6.00
N LEU A 189 22.32 1.89 -5.12
CA LEU A 189 23.01 2.73 -4.15
C LEU A 189 24.07 3.60 -4.82
N LEU A 190 24.75 3.06 -5.82
CA LEU A 190 25.72 3.75 -6.66
C LEU A 190 25.26 3.67 -8.12
N ASP A 191 25.83 4.53 -8.99
CA ASP A 191 25.52 4.50 -10.42
C ASP A 191 25.74 3.09 -10.99
N GLY A 192 24.75 2.56 -11.68
CA GLY A 192 24.78 1.22 -12.22
C GLY A 192 23.92 1.07 -13.47
N THR A 193 23.82 -0.16 -13.95
CA THR A 193 23.03 -0.49 -15.12
C THR A 193 21.52 -0.40 -14.80
N LEU A 194 20.70 -0.33 -15.85
CA LEU A 194 19.23 -0.30 -15.73
C LEU A 194 18.60 -1.60 -15.22
N LYS A 195 19.38 -2.68 -15.12
CA LYS A 195 18.92 -3.95 -14.55
C LYS A 195 19.10 -3.93 -13.03
N SER A 196 18.02 -4.18 -12.31
CA SER A 196 18.10 -4.33 -10.87
C SER A 196 18.67 -5.70 -10.49
N VAL A 197 19.64 -5.73 -9.58
CA VAL A 197 20.17 -6.97 -9.00
C VAL A 197 19.24 -7.47 -7.88
N SER A 198 18.69 -6.55 -7.08
CA SER A 198 17.80 -6.88 -5.97
C SER A 198 16.39 -7.32 -6.40
N SER A 199 16.00 -7.01 -7.64
CA SER A 199 14.76 -7.48 -8.27
C SER A 199 15.09 -8.02 -9.66
N PRO A 200 15.57 -9.25 -9.78
CA PRO A 200 15.94 -9.85 -11.06
C PRO A 200 14.79 -9.80 -12.07
N GLY A 201 15.11 -9.35 -13.29
CA GLY A 201 14.11 -9.14 -14.35
C GLY A 201 13.49 -7.75 -14.38
N HIS A 202 13.71 -6.92 -13.37
CA HIS A 202 13.29 -5.53 -13.41
C HIS A 202 14.26 -4.72 -14.28
N LEU A 203 13.71 -4.12 -15.32
CA LEU A 203 14.45 -3.29 -16.28
C LEU A 203 13.82 -1.90 -16.32
N TRP A 204 14.61 -0.90 -16.04
CA TRP A 204 14.22 0.49 -16.19
C TRP A 204 14.32 0.92 -17.66
N ARG A 205 13.37 1.73 -18.12
CA ARG A 205 13.44 2.36 -19.45
C ARG A 205 14.10 3.74 -19.42
N ASP A 206 14.10 4.39 -18.26
CA ASP A 206 14.70 5.69 -18.05
C ASP A 206 16.08 5.52 -17.41
N TYR A 207 17.13 6.06 -18.05
CA TYR A 207 18.50 6.00 -17.58
C TYR A 207 18.71 6.66 -16.22
N ALA A 208 17.91 7.67 -15.87
CA ALA A 208 17.99 8.32 -14.56
C ALA A 208 17.76 7.33 -13.40
N LEU A 209 16.95 6.30 -13.60
CA LEU A 209 16.63 5.29 -12.58
C LEU A 209 17.79 4.32 -12.28
N GLY A 210 18.84 4.29 -13.14
CA GLY A 210 20.08 3.57 -12.88
C GLY A 210 21.11 4.37 -12.05
N ARG A 211 20.82 5.66 -11.77
CA ARG A 211 21.69 6.51 -10.98
C ARG A 211 21.55 6.24 -9.49
N SER A 212 22.56 6.68 -8.73
CA SER A 212 22.59 6.57 -7.27
C SER A 212 21.34 7.21 -6.63
N SER A 213 20.66 6.46 -5.80
CA SER A 213 19.50 6.94 -5.01
C SER A 213 19.92 7.69 -3.75
N ILE A 214 21.18 7.57 -3.33
CA ILE A 214 21.71 8.24 -2.15
C ILE A 214 22.05 9.69 -2.52
N GLY A 215 21.44 10.65 -1.79
CA GLY A 215 21.72 12.07 -1.95
C GLY A 215 21.20 12.71 -3.24
N SER A 216 20.34 12.02 -4.01
CA SER A 216 19.81 12.53 -5.28
C SER A 216 18.30 12.51 -5.32
N LEU A 217 17.72 13.49 -6.01
CA LEU A 217 16.33 13.47 -6.45
C LEU A 217 16.28 12.87 -7.86
N ILE A 218 15.50 11.81 -8.05
CA ILE A 218 15.40 11.13 -9.34
C ILE A 218 13.98 11.27 -9.86
N PRO A 219 13.74 12.09 -10.90
CA PRO A 219 12.42 12.18 -11.52
C PRO A 219 12.09 10.88 -12.23
N LYS A 220 10.82 10.49 -12.19
CA LYS A 220 10.34 9.28 -12.85
C LYS A 220 8.86 9.36 -13.18
N GLU A 221 8.44 8.56 -14.13
CA GLU A 221 7.02 8.30 -14.35
C GLU A 221 6.38 7.62 -13.13
N THR A 222 5.09 7.85 -12.94
CA THR A 222 4.30 7.19 -11.90
C THR A 222 3.10 6.45 -12.50
N THR A 223 2.72 5.37 -11.86
CA THR A 223 1.49 4.62 -12.18
C THR A 223 0.27 5.13 -11.41
N LEU A 224 0.38 6.27 -10.71
CA LEU A 224 -0.66 6.80 -9.83
C LEU A 224 -1.98 7.01 -10.59
N CYS A 225 -1.97 7.74 -11.71
CA CYS A 225 -3.19 7.99 -12.49
C CYS A 225 -3.82 6.69 -13.01
N ASN A 226 -3.01 5.76 -13.51
CA ASN A 226 -3.51 4.45 -13.95
C ASN A 226 -4.12 3.63 -12.80
N ALA A 227 -3.55 3.70 -11.60
CA ALA A 227 -4.09 3.04 -10.43
C ALA A 227 -5.37 3.73 -9.92
N MET A 228 -5.43 5.05 -9.99
CA MET A 228 -6.63 5.84 -9.68
C MET A 228 -7.77 5.51 -10.63
N GLN A 229 -7.52 5.43 -11.94
CA GLN A 229 -8.53 5.10 -12.95
C GLN A 229 -9.23 3.76 -12.67
N LYS A 230 -8.54 2.79 -12.06
CA LYS A 230 -9.14 1.48 -11.74
C LYS A 230 -10.15 1.53 -10.59
N VAL A 231 -10.09 2.54 -9.75
CA VAL A 231 -11.03 2.75 -8.63
C VAL A 231 -11.97 3.91 -8.87
N LEU A 232 -11.56 4.87 -9.68
CA LEU A 232 -12.27 6.10 -10.07
C LEU A 232 -12.05 6.34 -11.56
N PRO A 233 -12.83 5.72 -12.45
CA PRO A 233 -12.60 5.77 -13.92
C PRO A 233 -12.46 7.20 -14.47
N ASP A 234 -13.28 8.13 -14.02
CA ASP A 234 -13.29 9.52 -14.52
C ASP A 234 -12.08 10.35 -14.03
N SER A 235 -11.31 9.85 -13.06
CA SER A 235 -10.16 10.57 -12.51
C SER A 235 -9.02 10.78 -13.52
N ILE A 236 -8.92 9.91 -14.55
CA ILE A 236 -7.81 9.93 -15.51
C ILE A 236 -7.83 11.20 -16.38
N GLU A 237 -9.01 11.73 -16.67
CA GLU A 237 -9.17 12.94 -17.47
C GLU A 237 -8.89 14.21 -16.67
N LYS A 238 -8.94 14.11 -15.33
CA LYS A 238 -8.80 15.23 -14.40
C LYS A 238 -7.41 15.35 -13.79
N LEU A 239 -6.61 14.28 -13.81
CA LEU A 239 -5.35 14.21 -13.05
C LEU A 239 -4.14 13.94 -13.94
N HIS A 240 -3.11 14.75 -13.74
CA HIS A 240 -1.76 14.47 -14.19
C HIS A 240 -0.84 14.30 -12.96
N ALA A 241 0.12 13.37 -13.06
CA ALA A 241 1.01 13.05 -11.95
C ALA A 241 2.46 12.86 -12.39
N SER A 242 3.37 13.41 -11.61
CA SER A 242 4.79 13.16 -11.67
C SER A 242 5.31 12.57 -10.35
N SER A 243 6.51 12.02 -10.37
CA SER A 243 7.11 11.41 -9.17
C SER A 243 8.59 11.70 -9.08
N PHE A 244 9.09 11.89 -7.85
CA PHE A 244 10.51 11.91 -7.57
C PHE A 244 10.84 10.83 -6.55
N ARG A 245 11.92 10.08 -6.80
CA ARG A 245 12.60 9.36 -5.72
C ARG A 245 13.38 10.35 -4.89
N THR A 246 13.20 10.30 -3.58
CA THR A 246 13.88 11.16 -2.62
C THR A 246 14.91 10.35 -1.82
N PRO A 247 16.00 10.96 -1.35
CA PRO A 247 17.01 10.29 -0.54
C PRO A 247 16.55 10.11 0.91
N THR A 248 15.37 9.53 1.09
CA THR A 248 14.76 9.21 2.38
C THR A 248 14.42 7.73 2.44
N SER A 249 14.41 7.15 3.64
CA SER A 249 14.20 5.70 3.82
C SER A 249 12.72 5.30 3.83
N ILE A 250 11.84 6.21 4.23
CA ILE A 250 10.41 5.93 4.43
C ILE A 250 9.62 7.24 4.48
N VAL A 251 8.31 7.13 4.39
CA VAL A 251 7.30 8.20 4.35
C VAL A 251 7.37 9.01 3.06
N SER A 252 6.36 8.84 2.28
CA SER A 252 6.10 9.58 1.05
C SER A 252 5.25 10.82 1.32
N SER A 253 5.30 11.75 0.37
CA SER A 253 4.39 12.90 0.34
C SER A 253 3.79 13.07 -1.04
N ILE A 254 2.57 13.60 -1.08
CA ILE A 254 1.96 14.13 -2.29
C ILE A 254 1.86 15.65 -2.11
N ASP A 255 2.49 16.39 -3.00
CA ASP A 255 2.30 17.81 -3.18
C ASP A 255 1.37 18.02 -4.38
N GLY A 256 0.21 18.65 -4.19
CA GLY A 256 -0.78 18.77 -5.24
C GLY A 256 -1.52 20.11 -5.28
N VAL A 257 -2.06 20.38 -6.46
CA VAL A 257 -2.96 21.51 -6.71
C VAL A 257 -4.14 21.00 -7.52
N PHE A 258 -5.36 21.32 -7.07
CA PHE A 258 -6.59 21.10 -7.83
C PHE A 258 -7.21 22.45 -8.26
N LEU A 259 -7.62 22.52 -9.51
CA LEU A 259 -8.55 23.53 -9.99
C LEU A 259 -9.98 23.01 -9.74
N LEU A 260 -10.76 23.76 -8.97
CA LEU A 260 -12.13 23.37 -8.58
C LEU A 260 -13.16 23.95 -9.52
N GLU A 261 -14.23 23.20 -9.79
CA GLU A 261 -15.38 23.70 -10.56
C GLU A 261 -16.15 24.78 -9.79
N LYS A 262 -16.42 24.49 -8.49
CA LYS A 262 -17.16 25.38 -7.59
C LYS A 262 -16.20 26.25 -6.80
N SER A 263 -16.59 27.51 -6.60
CA SER A 263 -15.88 28.39 -5.68
C SER A 263 -16.11 27.93 -4.24
N THR A 264 -15.04 27.90 -3.45
CA THR A 264 -15.08 27.47 -2.04
C THR A 264 -14.14 28.27 -1.15
N THR A 265 -14.25 28.07 0.13
CA THR A 265 -13.39 28.63 1.17
C THR A 265 -12.59 27.54 1.88
N ILE A 266 -11.51 27.92 2.55
CA ILE A 266 -10.72 26.99 3.36
C ILE A 266 -11.55 26.37 4.51
N ASP A 267 -12.50 27.10 5.06
CA ASP A 267 -13.35 26.63 6.14
C ASP A 267 -14.32 25.54 5.67
N GLU A 268 -14.88 25.67 4.46
CA GLU A 268 -15.72 24.66 3.83
C GLU A 268 -14.93 23.38 3.52
N VAL A 269 -13.71 23.50 2.99
CA VAL A 269 -12.81 22.36 2.76
C VAL A 269 -12.46 21.66 4.08
N ASN A 270 -12.10 22.42 5.11
CA ASN A 270 -11.82 21.86 6.44
C ASN A 270 -13.04 21.17 7.06
N LYS A 271 -14.24 21.71 6.84
CA LYS A 271 -15.49 21.07 7.31
C LYS A 271 -15.69 19.73 6.58
N ALA A 272 -15.60 19.72 5.26
CA ALA A 272 -15.75 18.50 4.46
C ALA A 272 -14.73 17.41 4.86
N LEU A 273 -13.48 17.79 5.13
CA LEU A 273 -12.44 16.88 5.61
C LEU A 273 -12.79 16.29 6.99
N ARG A 274 -13.27 17.10 7.93
CA ARG A 274 -13.70 16.61 9.25
C ARG A 274 -14.87 15.63 9.12
N ASP A 275 -15.86 15.96 8.33
CA ASP A 275 -17.05 15.11 8.11
C ASP A 275 -16.61 13.76 7.47
N TYR A 276 -15.71 13.78 6.50
CA TYR A 276 -15.17 12.58 5.86
C TYR A 276 -14.39 11.69 6.85
N THR A 277 -13.57 12.27 7.72
CA THR A 277 -12.79 11.49 8.71
C THR A 277 -13.68 10.83 9.75
N GLN A 278 -14.86 11.39 10.04
CA GLN A 278 -15.87 10.76 10.90
C GLN A 278 -16.60 9.63 10.18
N GLN A 279 -16.92 9.81 8.91
CA GLN A 279 -17.62 8.80 8.09
C GLN A 279 -16.72 7.59 7.79
N TYR A 280 -15.43 7.83 7.53
CA TYR A 280 -14.45 6.79 7.18
C TYR A 280 -13.25 6.80 8.13
N PRO A 281 -13.45 6.35 9.39
CA PRO A 281 -12.38 6.37 10.38
C PRO A 281 -11.18 5.53 9.93
N GLY A 282 -9.98 6.08 10.16
CA GLY A 282 -8.72 5.45 9.81
C GLY A 282 -8.32 5.57 8.33
N VAL A 283 -9.09 6.27 7.49
CA VAL A 283 -8.70 6.54 6.09
C VAL A 283 -7.84 7.78 6.02
N LEU A 284 -8.39 8.94 6.28
CA LEU A 284 -7.64 10.20 6.37
C LEU A 284 -7.46 10.62 7.84
N LYS A 285 -6.35 11.24 8.13
CA LYS A 285 -6.08 11.95 9.39
C LYS A 285 -5.78 13.41 9.07
N LEU A 286 -6.20 14.32 9.92
CA LEU A 286 -5.89 15.74 9.83
C LEU A 286 -4.83 16.07 10.87
N ASP A 287 -3.81 16.84 10.47
CA ASP A 287 -2.73 17.25 11.38
C ASP A 287 -2.31 18.71 11.07
N ASP A 288 -2.22 19.54 12.11
CA ASP A 288 -1.81 20.95 12.04
C ASP A 288 -0.48 21.23 12.75
N ARG A 289 0.14 20.18 13.31
CA ARG A 289 1.40 20.28 14.04
C ARG A 289 2.58 20.48 13.11
N SER A 290 3.63 21.15 13.60
CA SER A 290 4.89 21.36 12.87
C SER A 290 5.73 20.08 12.84
N LEU A 291 5.29 19.10 12.03
CA LEU A 291 5.93 17.81 11.86
C LEU A 291 6.68 17.71 10.53
N ILE A 292 7.57 16.71 10.45
CA ILE A 292 8.32 16.36 9.24
C ILE A 292 8.06 14.89 8.86
N SER A 293 8.54 14.45 7.71
CA SER A 293 8.22 13.12 7.15
C SER A 293 8.41 11.97 8.15
N ILE A 294 9.52 11.94 8.90
CA ILE A 294 9.82 10.82 9.82
C ILE A 294 8.84 10.72 10.99
N ASP A 295 8.15 11.81 11.35
CA ASP A 295 7.15 11.80 12.43
C ASP A 295 5.89 11.02 12.06
N TYR A 296 5.69 10.76 10.76
CA TYR A 296 4.59 9.95 10.24
C TYR A 296 4.96 8.48 10.07
N LEU A 297 6.17 8.07 10.48
CA LEU A 297 6.60 6.68 10.49
C LEU A 297 5.63 5.81 11.30
N GLY A 298 5.18 4.70 10.71
CA GLY A 298 4.24 3.78 11.33
C GLY A 298 2.80 4.31 11.44
N ASN A 299 2.47 5.41 10.75
CA ASN A 299 1.11 5.91 10.68
C ASN A 299 0.24 4.93 9.88
N GLU A 300 -0.91 4.52 10.43
CA GLU A 300 -1.79 3.50 9.86
C GLU A 300 -2.88 4.07 8.93
N ASN A 301 -3.03 5.39 8.84
CA ASN A 301 -3.97 6.01 7.93
C ASN A 301 -3.48 5.90 6.47
N ALA A 302 -4.40 5.95 5.52
CA ALA A 302 -4.06 6.00 4.10
C ALA A 302 -3.24 7.25 3.77
N ALA A 303 -3.65 8.39 4.35
CA ALA A 303 -2.89 9.63 4.32
C ALA A 303 -3.18 10.53 5.53
N VAL A 304 -2.24 11.42 5.82
CA VAL A 304 -2.41 12.54 6.75
C VAL A 304 -2.42 13.82 5.95
N VAL A 305 -3.50 14.59 6.04
CA VAL A 305 -3.64 15.91 5.43
C VAL A 305 -2.92 16.92 6.32
N ASP A 306 -1.88 17.57 5.81
CA ASP A 306 -1.17 18.63 6.53
C ASP A 306 -1.93 19.94 6.39
N LEU A 307 -2.70 20.30 7.41
CA LEU A 307 -3.57 21.48 7.39
C LEU A 307 -2.80 22.80 7.28
N ARG A 308 -1.51 22.83 7.58
CA ARG A 308 -0.65 24.03 7.45
C ARG A 308 -0.42 24.41 5.99
N TRP A 309 -0.48 23.42 5.10
CA TRP A 309 -0.24 23.57 3.66
C TRP A 309 -1.51 23.40 2.83
N LEU A 310 -2.67 23.45 3.49
CA LEU A 310 -3.96 23.43 2.83
C LEU A 310 -4.45 24.85 2.59
N HIS A 311 -4.54 25.28 1.33
CA HIS A 311 -4.90 26.64 0.95
C HIS A 311 -5.86 26.66 -0.22
N VAL A 312 -6.83 27.57 -0.17
CA VAL A 312 -7.71 27.91 -1.29
C VAL A 312 -7.33 29.28 -1.82
N ASN A 313 -6.82 29.35 -3.04
CA ASN A 313 -6.47 30.61 -3.70
C ASN A 313 -7.57 30.99 -4.69
N LYS A 314 -8.00 32.26 -4.66
CA LYS A 314 -9.07 32.84 -5.49
C LYS A 314 -10.35 31.98 -5.55
N GLY A 315 -10.64 31.28 -4.47
CA GLY A 315 -11.82 30.43 -4.33
C GLY A 315 -11.82 29.14 -5.13
N LYS A 316 -10.87 28.92 -6.02
CA LYS A 316 -10.90 27.75 -6.95
C LYS A 316 -9.62 26.93 -7.00
N MET A 317 -8.50 27.44 -6.57
CA MET A 317 -7.23 26.72 -6.61
C MET A 317 -6.93 26.15 -5.23
N LEU A 318 -7.15 24.84 -5.04
CA LEU A 318 -6.87 24.13 -3.80
C LEU A 318 -5.45 23.57 -3.84
N LYS A 319 -4.57 24.09 -2.99
CA LYS A 319 -3.23 23.56 -2.70
C LYS A 319 -3.31 22.63 -1.50
N PHE A 320 -2.60 21.50 -1.55
CA PHE A 320 -2.56 20.54 -0.44
C PHE A 320 -1.24 19.77 -0.37
N VAL A 321 -0.93 19.26 0.83
CA VAL A 321 0.14 18.29 1.08
C VAL A 321 -0.43 17.13 1.86
N LEU A 322 -0.16 15.91 1.38
CA LEU A 322 -0.50 14.66 2.05
C LEU A 322 0.77 13.92 2.44
N TRP A 323 0.80 13.36 3.65
CA TRP A 323 1.85 12.46 4.13
C TRP A 323 1.32 11.05 4.26
N TYR A 324 2.10 10.04 3.91
CA TYR A 324 1.71 8.64 4.08
C TYR A 324 2.94 7.75 4.28
N ASP A 325 2.83 6.81 5.21
CA ASP A 325 3.81 5.74 5.30
C ASP A 325 3.53 4.74 4.17
N ASN A 326 4.38 4.74 3.17
CA ASN A 326 4.19 4.00 1.93
C ASN A 326 4.28 2.47 2.10
N GLU A 327 4.79 1.98 3.22
CA GLU A 327 4.83 0.54 3.55
C GLU A 327 3.84 0.22 4.69
N TRP A 328 3.99 0.84 5.86
CA TRP A 328 3.15 0.56 7.03
C TRP A 328 1.72 1.03 6.85
N GLY A 329 1.51 2.26 6.43
CA GLY A 329 0.18 2.81 6.18
C GLY A 329 -0.56 2.02 5.10
N TYR A 330 0.13 1.70 4.00
CA TYR A 330 -0.42 0.86 2.95
C TYR A 330 -0.76 -0.56 3.46
N SER A 331 0.17 -1.21 4.16
CA SER A 331 -0.08 -2.54 4.76
C SER A 331 -1.23 -2.50 5.75
N SER A 332 -1.39 -1.41 6.51
CA SER A 332 -2.52 -1.22 7.41
C SER A 332 -3.84 -1.14 6.63
N ARG A 333 -3.87 -0.50 5.44
CA ARG A 333 -5.06 -0.51 4.58
C ARG A 333 -5.40 -1.93 4.13
N VAL A 334 -4.41 -2.68 3.63
CA VAL A 334 -4.60 -4.10 3.27
C VAL A 334 -5.14 -4.90 4.48
N TYR A 335 -4.55 -4.72 5.64
CA TYR A 335 -4.97 -5.39 6.87
C TYR A 335 -6.42 -5.06 7.26
N HIS A 336 -6.80 -3.80 7.20
CA HIS A 336 -8.13 -3.37 7.61
C HIS A 336 -9.25 -3.76 6.64
N ILE A 337 -8.96 -3.94 5.35
CA ILE A 337 -9.97 -4.37 4.38
C ILE A 337 -10.27 -5.86 4.44
N VAL A 338 -9.39 -6.72 4.96
CA VAL A 338 -9.60 -8.18 5.03
C VAL A 338 -10.99 -8.52 5.59
N SER A 339 -11.36 -7.96 6.73
CA SER A 339 -12.67 -8.24 7.35
C SER A 339 -13.87 -7.58 6.67
N ARG A 340 -13.63 -6.71 5.70
CA ARG A 340 -14.69 -6.08 4.90
C ARG A 340 -14.99 -6.87 3.63
N LEU A 341 -14.02 -7.67 3.17
CA LEU A 341 -14.10 -8.43 1.94
C LEU A 341 -14.72 -9.83 2.13
N ILE A 342 -14.76 -10.33 3.37
CA ILE A 342 -15.34 -11.62 3.74
C ILE A 342 -16.79 -11.46 4.21
#